data_09732017cc9089129a831ceb8676661a
#
_entry.id   09732017cc9089129a831ceb8676661a
#
_cell.length_a   1.000
_cell.length_b   1.000
_cell.length_c   1.000
_cell.angle_alpha   90.00
_cell.angle_beta   90.00
_cell.angle_gamma   90.00
#
_symmetry.space_group_name_H-M   'P 1'
#
loop_
_entity.id
_entity.type
_entity.pdbx_description
1 polymer ?
#
loop_
_entity_poly.entity_id
_entity_poly.type
_entity_poly.pdbx_seq_one_letter_code
_entity_poly.pdbx_strand_id
1 'polypeptide(L)'
;GNIMLAYMCRAIDSEIKPDTWKEESVKRLEEMPLWPANWMEHQTRDDYWKHGSVSVNYDDIKVPVFALDGWADSYTNSVLTLMEGLSVPRKALIGPWAHVFAHDGMPQPAIDFLGEATKWWDKWLKGVDNDTLDCPMVQVWLEDSMEPETVHPLSDGRWVALDGWPSKDVAMKTLSMTYGHLQVEANTKKEIVDLCTLPNHGLLANEWMGAGVLGESPADMRV
;
A
#
# COMPACT_ATOMS: atom_id res chain seq x y z
N GLY A 1 -5.56 12.47 4.90
CA GLY A 1 -6.49 13.49 5.39
C GLY A 1 -7.16 14.27 4.28
N ASN A 2 -6.43 14.98 3.41
CA ASN A 2 -7.03 15.90 2.42
C ASN A 2 -7.95 15.22 1.40
N ILE A 3 -7.60 14.04 0.92
CA ILE A 3 -8.43 13.27 -0.01
C ILE A 3 -9.78 12.91 0.64
N MET A 4 -9.78 12.48 1.89
CA MET A 4 -11.02 12.15 2.60
C MET A 4 -11.91 13.38 2.77
N LEU A 5 -11.33 14.55 3.07
CA LEU A 5 -12.09 15.81 3.11
C LEU A 5 -12.73 16.13 1.76
N ALA A 6 -11.99 15.99 0.66
CA ALA A 6 -12.52 16.23 -0.66
C ALA A 6 -13.70 15.29 -1.00
N TYR A 7 -13.60 14.01 -0.66
CA TYR A 7 -14.71 13.06 -0.86
C TYR A 7 -15.91 13.36 0.04
N MET A 8 -15.68 13.76 1.29
CA MET A 8 -16.76 14.15 2.19
C MET A 8 -17.57 15.34 1.67
N CYS A 9 -16.90 16.33 1.08
CA CYS A 9 -17.53 17.54 0.56
C CYS A 9 -18.10 17.38 -0.87
N ARG A 10 -17.90 16.24 -1.52
CA ARG A 10 -18.35 16.01 -2.89
C ARG A 10 -19.89 15.97 -2.97
N ALA A 11 -20.46 16.71 -3.90
CA ALA A 11 -21.90 16.67 -4.17
C ALA A 11 -22.33 15.31 -4.71
N ILE A 12 -23.60 14.96 -4.48
CA ILE A 12 -24.24 13.80 -5.11
C ILE A 12 -24.35 14.11 -6.60
N ASP A 13 -24.09 13.08 -7.42
CA ASP A 13 -24.17 13.22 -8.87
C ASP A 13 -25.62 13.49 -9.32
N SER A 14 -25.78 14.59 -10.08
CA SER A 14 -27.08 15.02 -10.61
C SER A 14 -27.66 14.07 -11.67
N GLU A 15 -26.81 13.24 -12.30
CA GLU A 15 -27.30 12.24 -13.26
C GLU A 15 -27.90 11.03 -12.53
N ILE A 16 -27.37 10.68 -11.35
CA ILE A 16 -27.87 9.56 -10.53
C ILE A 16 -29.15 9.96 -9.79
N LYS A 17 -29.23 11.21 -9.30
CA LYS A 17 -30.39 11.73 -8.53
C LYS A 17 -30.83 13.11 -9.04
N PRO A 18 -31.42 13.20 -10.25
CA PRO A 18 -31.68 14.49 -10.90
C PRO A 18 -32.59 15.42 -10.11
N ASP A 19 -33.55 14.86 -9.36
CA ASP A 19 -34.58 15.66 -8.70
C ASP A 19 -34.20 16.07 -7.26
N THR A 20 -33.32 15.33 -6.59
CA THR A 20 -33.05 15.49 -5.15
C THR A 20 -31.59 15.77 -4.80
N TRP A 21 -30.67 15.73 -5.77
CA TRP A 21 -29.23 15.80 -5.51
C TRP A 21 -28.80 17.05 -4.71
N LYS A 22 -29.43 18.20 -4.94
CA LYS A 22 -29.11 19.45 -4.24
C LYS A 22 -29.47 19.37 -2.78
N GLU A 23 -30.72 19.01 -2.50
CA GLU A 23 -31.24 18.93 -1.13
C GLU A 23 -30.50 17.85 -0.34
N GLU A 24 -30.31 16.70 -0.92
CA GLU A 24 -29.57 15.59 -0.28
C GLU A 24 -28.09 15.92 -0.06
N SER A 25 -27.45 16.66 -1.00
CA SER A 25 -26.06 17.11 -0.81
C SER A 25 -25.94 18.10 0.34
N VAL A 26 -26.82 19.07 0.42
CA VAL A 26 -26.85 20.04 1.53
C VAL A 26 -27.11 19.33 2.84
N LYS A 27 -28.15 18.52 2.91
CA LYS A 27 -28.48 17.74 4.11
C LYS A 27 -27.30 16.89 4.59
N ARG A 28 -26.61 16.20 3.67
CA ARG A 28 -25.43 15.41 4.00
C ARG A 28 -24.31 16.26 4.59
N LEU A 29 -24.04 17.45 4.04
CA LEU A 29 -23.02 18.37 4.56
C LEU A 29 -23.38 18.92 5.93
N GLU A 30 -24.66 19.17 6.21
CA GLU A 30 -25.15 19.68 7.50
C GLU A 30 -25.12 18.60 8.59
N GLU A 31 -25.47 17.35 8.24
CA GLU A 31 -25.60 16.24 9.19
C GLU A 31 -24.29 15.47 9.40
N MET A 32 -23.31 15.63 8.51
CA MET A 32 -22.07 14.84 8.54
C MET A 32 -21.13 15.33 9.64
N PRO A 33 -20.65 14.43 10.52
CA PRO A 33 -19.65 14.79 11.51
C PRO A 33 -18.37 15.31 10.88
N LEU A 34 -17.76 16.31 11.47
CA LEU A 34 -16.43 16.80 11.04
C LEU A 34 -15.34 15.84 11.54
N TRP A 35 -15.22 14.67 10.92
CA TRP A 35 -14.24 13.64 11.32
C TRP A 35 -12.81 14.15 11.46
N PRO A 36 -12.29 15.05 10.60
CA PRO A 36 -10.94 15.59 10.79
C PRO A 36 -10.73 16.29 12.13
N ALA A 37 -11.77 16.92 12.71
CA ALA A 37 -11.66 17.49 14.05
C ALA A 37 -11.43 16.39 15.10
N ASN A 38 -12.21 15.30 15.03
CA ASN A 38 -12.01 14.15 15.91
C ASN A 38 -10.60 13.55 15.73
N TRP A 39 -10.12 13.43 14.49
CA TRP A 39 -8.76 12.92 14.25
C TRP A 39 -7.68 13.83 14.84
N MET A 40 -7.90 15.15 14.83
CA MET A 40 -6.98 16.11 15.43
C MET A 40 -6.98 16.06 16.97
N GLU A 41 -8.05 15.57 17.59
CA GLU A 41 -8.10 15.33 19.04
C GLU A 41 -7.32 14.08 19.44
N HIS A 42 -7.17 13.11 18.53
CA HIS A 42 -6.51 11.83 18.75
C HIS A 42 -5.14 11.77 18.06
N GLN A 43 -4.13 12.47 18.61
CA GLN A 43 -2.80 12.61 18.02
C GLN A 43 -1.86 11.42 18.28
N THR A 44 -2.29 10.45 19.08
CA THR A 44 -1.55 9.23 19.39
C THR A 44 -2.40 8.01 19.09
N ARG A 45 -1.78 6.81 19.03
CA ARG A 45 -2.52 5.56 18.85
C ARG A 45 -3.23 5.15 20.14
N ASP A 46 -4.29 5.88 20.50
CA ASP A 46 -5.19 5.61 21.62
C ASP A 46 -6.33 4.63 21.24
N ASP A 47 -7.30 4.47 22.11
CA ASP A 47 -8.40 3.52 21.92
C ASP A 47 -9.32 3.89 20.74
N TYR A 48 -9.39 5.16 20.37
CA TYR A 48 -10.09 5.61 19.18
C TYR A 48 -9.55 4.94 17.92
N TRP A 49 -8.22 4.93 17.73
CA TRP A 49 -7.58 4.31 16.57
C TRP A 49 -7.52 2.79 16.66
N LYS A 50 -7.39 2.25 17.87
CA LYS A 50 -7.36 0.80 18.07
C LYS A 50 -8.68 0.14 17.68
N HIS A 51 -9.81 0.80 17.92
CA HIS A 51 -11.13 0.28 17.60
C HIS A 51 -11.29 -0.20 16.15
N GLY A 52 -10.71 0.52 15.19
CA GLY A 52 -10.77 0.18 13.76
C GLY A 52 -9.53 -0.59 13.24
N SER A 53 -8.63 -1.04 14.11
CA SER A 53 -7.34 -1.61 13.71
C SER A 53 -7.29 -3.12 13.92
N VAL A 54 -7.23 -3.90 12.83
CA VAL A 54 -7.06 -5.37 12.90
C VAL A 54 -5.74 -5.78 13.56
N SER A 55 -4.73 -4.92 13.57
CA SER A 55 -3.43 -5.18 14.22
C SER A 55 -3.48 -5.22 15.74
N VAL A 56 -4.62 -4.89 16.35
CA VAL A 56 -4.83 -5.06 17.80
C VAL A 56 -5.00 -6.52 18.18
N ASN A 57 -5.74 -7.27 17.37
CA ASN A 57 -5.93 -8.70 17.54
C ASN A 57 -6.20 -9.38 16.19
N TYR A 58 -5.19 -9.97 15.60
CA TYR A 58 -5.32 -10.71 14.34
C TYR A 58 -6.19 -11.96 14.46
N ASP A 59 -6.30 -12.52 15.67
CA ASP A 59 -7.12 -13.71 15.92
C ASP A 59 -8.62 -13.48 15.79
N ASP A 60 -9.07 -12.22 15.70
CA ASP A 60 -10.47 -11.92 15.41
C ASP A 60 -10.84 -12.19 13.95
N ILE A 61 -9.87 -12.26 13.06
CA ILE A 61 -10.08 -12.64 11.66
C ILE A 61 -10.15 -14.17 11.55
N LYS A 62 -11.32 -14.67 11.16
CA LYS A 62 -11.60 -16.11 11.02
C LYS A 62 -11.77 -16.59 9.59
N VAL A 63 -11.70 -15.69 8.64
CA VAL A 63 -11.88 -15.96 7.22
C VAL A 63 -10.55 -15.95 6.48
N PRO A 64 -10.41 -16.70 5.38
CA PRO A 64 -9.22 -16.65 4.54
C PRO A 64 -8.97 -15.26 3.97
N VAL A 65 -7.69 -14.85 3.88
CA VAL A 65 -7.28 -13.51 3.46
C VAL A 65 -6.35 -13.57 2.24
N PHE A 66 -6.71 -12.87 1.17
CA PHE A 66 -5.83 -12.58 0.05
C PHE A 66 -5.52 -11.09 0.05
N ALA A 67 -4.27 -10.73 0.32
CA ALA A 67 -3.76 -9.37 0.37
C ALA A 67 -2.93 -9.07 -0.89
N LEU A 68 -3.15 -7.91 -1.49
CA LEU A 68 -2.44 -7.49 -2.69
C LEU A 68 -2.15 -6.00 -2.61
N ASP A 69 -0.93 -5.61 -3.02
CA ASP A 69 -0.51 -4.21 -3.06
C ASP A 69 0.68 -4.01 -4.01
N GLY A 70 1.17 -2.80 -4.14
CA GLY A 70 2.35 -2.44 -4.91
C GLY A 70 3.45 -1.78 -4.07
N TRP A 71 4.72 -1.88 -4.49
CA TRP A 71 5.83 -1.27 -3.79
C TRP A 71 5.74 0.26 -3.71
N ALA A 72 5.11 0.89 -4.70
CA ALA A 72 4.89 2.33 -4.73
C ALA A 72 3.53 2.75 -4.13
N ASP A 73 2.94 1.90 -3.30
CA ASP A 73 1.74 2.21 -2.52
C ASP A 73 2.08 2.47 -1.04
N SER A 74 1.40 3.41 -0.43
CA SER A 74 1.60 3.77 0.97
C SER A 74 1.13 2.68 1.97
N TYR A 75 0.38 1.68 1.51
CA TYR A 75 -0.16 0.61 2.34
C TYR A 75 0.60 -0.72 2.25
N THR A 76 1.63 -0.82 1.43
CA THR A 76 2.41 -2.05 1.18
C THR A 76 2.86 -2.75 2.46
N ASN A 77 3.34 -2.02 3.45
CA ASN A 77 3.77 -2.60 4.72
C ASN A 77 2.67 -3.39 5.43
N SER A 78 1.41 -3.00 5.23
CA SER A 78 0.27 -3.68 5.84
C SER A 78 0.09 -5.10 5.32
N VAL A 79 0.45 -5.37 4.06
CA VAL A 79 0.39 -6.72 3.47
C VAL A 79 1.30 -7.69 4.21
N LEU A 80 2.57 -7.31 4.39
CA LEU A 80 3.54 -8.15 5.10
C LEU A 80 3.18 -8.32 6.58
N THR A 81 2.69 -7.27 7.23
CA THR A 81 2.23 -7.32 8.62
C THR A 81 1.01 -8.25 8.79
N LEU A 82 0.09 -8.27 7.82
CA LEU A 82 -1.02 -9.24 7.80
C LEU A 82 -0.52 -10.67 7.63
N MET A 83 0.46 -10.91 6.75
CA MET A 83 1.03 -12.25 6.56
C MET A 83 1.75 -12.76 7.81
N GLU A 84 2.37 -11.90 8.59
CA GLU A 84 2.98 -12.25 9.86
C GLU A 84 1.94 -12.54 10.95
N GLY A 85 0.93 -11.67 11.08
CA GLY A 85 0.00 -11.70 12.21
C GLY A 85 -1.16 -12.68 12.09
N LEU A 86 -1.62 -12.99 10.88
CA LEU A 86 -2.79 -13.85 10.66
C LEU A 86 -2.46 -15.33 10.86
N SER A 87 -3.41 -16.09 11.44
CA SER A 87 -3.33 -17.54 11.58
C SER A 87 -4.20 -18.33 10.58
N VAL A 88 -5.10 -17.64 9.86
CA VAL A 88 -5.98 -18.23 8.85
C VAL A 88 -5.25 -18.49 7.53
N PRO A 89 -5.83 -19.30 6.61
CA PRO A 89 -5.31 -19.42 5.25
C PRO A 89 -5.14 -18.03 4.61
N ARG A 90 -3.94 -17.78 4.09
CA ARG A 90 -3.59 -16.46 3.60
C ARG A 90 -2.64 -16.48 2.43
N LYS A 91 -2.73 -15.49 1.57
CA LYS A 91 -1.89 -15.31 0.39
C LYS A 91 -1.59 -13.83 0.21
N ALA A 92 -0.38 -13.50 -0.20
CA ALA A 92 0.03 -12.14 -0.53
C ALA A 92 0.68 -12.04 -1.90
N LEU A 93 0.41 -10.92 -2.57
CA LEU A 93 1.03 -10.52 -3.82
C LEU A 93 1.47 -9.06 -3.70
N ILE A 94 2.76 -8.78 -3.93
CA ILE A 94 3.29 -7.41 -3.97
C ILE A 94 4.02 -7.22 -5.30
N GLY A 95 3.45 -6.39 -6.16
CA GLY A 95 4.05 -6.03 -7.45
C GLY A 95 4.76 -4.68 -7.42
N PRO A 96 5.25 -4.20 -8.56
CA PRO A 96 5.94 -2.91 -8.63
C PRO A 96 5.00 -1.70 -8.62
N TRP A 97 3.70 -1.92 -8.53
CA TRP A 97 2.63 -0.97 -8.84
C TRP A 97 2.50 0.17 -7.82
N ALA A 98 1.88 1.25 -8.30
CA ALA A 98 1.31 2.32 -7.48
C ALA A 98 -0.07 1.91 -6.91
N HIS A 99 -0.87 2.89 -6.46
CA HIS A 99 -2.20 2.66 -5.90
C HIS A 99 -3.26 2.41 -6.99
N VAL A 100 -3.09 1.31 -7.73
CA VAL A 100 -3.96 0.88 -8.83
C VAL A 100 -4.26 -0.62 -8.71
N PHE A 101 -5.29 -1.09 -9.40
CA PHE A 101 -5.53 -2.53 -9.49
C PHE A 101 -4.43 -3.21 -10.31
N ALA A 102 -3.97 -4.36 -9.87
CA ALA A 102 -2.81 -5.04 -10.45
C ALA A 102 -2.96 -5.49 -11.91
N HIS A 103 -4.20 -5.60 -12.45
CA HIS A 103 -4.42 -5.86 -13.87
C HIS A 103 -4.19 -4.63 -14.76
N ASP A 104 -4.25 -3.44 -14.17
CA ASP A 104 -3.91 -2.15 -14.78
C ASP A 104 -2.61 -1.58 -14.20
N GLY A 105 -1.84 -2.43 -13.49
CA GLY A 105 -0.70 -2.05 -12.68
C GLY A 105 0.39 -1.28 -13.44
N MET A 106 0.80 -0.17 -12.87
CA MET A 106 1.92 0.64 -13.31
C MET A 106 2.84 0.96 -12.12
N PRO A 107 4.17 0.81 -12.31
CA PRO A 107 4.86 0.30 -13.50
C PRO A 107 4.47 -1.13 -13.85
N GLN A 108 4.73 -1.53 -15.10
CA GLN A 108 4.59 -2.93 -15.51
C GLN A 108 5.66 -3.80 -14.81
N PRO A 109 5.46 -5.14 -14.70
CA PRO A 109 4.39 -5.91 -15.33
C PRO A 109 3.07 -5.90 -14.53
N ALA A 110 1.96 -5.73 -15.22
CA ALA A 110 0.65 -6.08 -14.69
C ALA A 110 0.47 -7.60 -14.61
N ILE A 111 -0.55 -8.04 -13.87
CA ILE A 111 -0.89 -9.47 -13.73
C ILE A 111 -2.37 -9.71 -14.02
N ASP A 112 -2.76 -10.96 -14.24
CA ASP A 112 -4.16 -11.36 -14.29
C ASP A 112 -4.78 -11.40 -12.86
N PHE A 113 -4.92 -10.22 -12.26
CA PHE A 113 -5.51 -10.09 -10.93
C PHE A 113 -6.94 -10.62 -10.85
N LEU A 114 -7.73 -10.38 -11.90
CA LEU A 114 -9.13 -10.82 -11.89
C LEU A 114 -9.24 -12.35 -11.92
N GLY A 115 -8.35 -13.03 -12.65
CA GLY A 115 -8.24 -14.49 -12.63
C GLY A 115 -7.81 -15.01 -11.25
N GLU A 116 -6.79 -14.41 -10.64
CA GLU A 116 -6.32 -14.78 -9.29
C GLU A 116 -7.42 -14.57 -8.22
N ALA A 117 -8.11 -13.45 -8.28
CA ALA A 117 -9.22 -13.15 -7.36
C ALA A 117 -10.39 -14.13 -7.58
N THR A 118 -10.71 -14.47 -8.82
CA THR A 118 -11.77 -15.44 -9.14
C THR A 118 -11.44 -16.82 -8.59
N LYS A 119 -10.21 -17.32 -8.78
CA LYS A 119 -9.76 -18.59 -8.18
C LYS A 119 -9.89 -18.58 -6.67
N TRP A 120 -9.50 -17.47 -6.00
CA TRP A 120 -9.64 -17.32 -4.57
C TRP A 120 -11.10 -17.44 -4.10
N TRP A 121 -12.03 -16.69 -4.73
CA TRP A 121 -13.44 -16.71 -4.39
C TRP A 121 -14.14 -18.04 -4.75
N ASP A 122 -13.74 -18.68 -5.85
CA ASP A 122 -14.25 -20.00 -6.21
C ASP A 122 -13.91 -21.04 -5.15
N LYS A 123 -12.70 -21.03 -4.62
CA LYS A 123 -12.30 -21.92 -3.53
C LYS A 123 -13.10 -21.67 -2.27
N TRP A 124 -13.13 -20.44 -1.78
CA TRP A 124 -13.64 -20.17 -0.44
C TRP A 124 -15.14 -19.92 -0.35
N LEU A 125 -15.79 -19.46 -1.41
CA LEU A 125 -17.22 -19.19 -1.44
C LEU A 125 -18.02 -20.32 -2.11
N LYS A 126 -17.42 -21.03 -3.07
CA LYS A 126 -18.11 -22.08 -3.82
C LYS A 126 -17.58 -23.49 -3.50
N GLY A 127 -16.50 -23.63 -2.76
CA GLY A 127 -15.87 -24.89 -2.43
C GLY A 127 -15.21 -25.60 -3.63
N VAL A 128 -14.84 -24.84 -4.67
CA VAL A 128 -14.14 -25.41 -5.84
C VAL A 128 -12.73 -25.80 -5.42
N ASP A 129 -12.36 -27.05 -5.72
CA ASP A 129 -10.97 -27.49 -5.54
C ASP A 129 -10.10 -26.93 -6.67
N ASN A 130 -9.12 -26.09 -6.30
CA ASN A 130 -8.20 -25.44 -7.23
C ASN A 130 -6.84 -25.19 -6.58
N ASP A 131 -5.89 -24.74 -7.37
CA ASP A 131 -4.48 -24.55 -7.06
C ASP A 131 -4.14 -23.25 -6.30
N THR A 132 -5.13 -22.51 -5.81
CA THR A 132 -4.90 -21.15 -5.25
C THR A 132 -4.00 -21.15 -4.00
N LEU A 133 -3.91 -22.28 -3.26
CA LEU A 133 -3.03 -22.46 -2.11
C LEU A 133 -1.79 -23.32 -2.39
N ASP A 134 -1.63 -23.82 -3.61
CA ASP A 134 -0.45 -24.60 -4.00
C ASP A 134 0.75 -23.68 -4.30
N CYS A 135 0.48 -22.39 -4.48
CA CYS A 135 1.50 -21.35 -4.60
C CYS A 135 2.06 -20.96 -3.22
N PRO A 136 3.32 -20.54 -3.13
CA PRO A 136 3.91 -19.97 -1.92
C PRO A 136 3.06 -18.83 -1.35
N MET A 137 3.07 -18.71 0.00
CA MET A 137 2.22 -17.75 0.72
C MET A 137 2.43 -16.33 0.27
N VAL A 138 3.68 -15.94 0.00
CA VAL A 138 4.04 -14.56 -0.35
C VAL A 138 4.77 -14.57 -1.68
N GLN A 139 4.29 -13.78 -2.62
CA GLN A 139 4.95 -13.56 -3.90
C GLN A 139 5.22 -12.07 -4.04
N VAL A 140 6.47 -11.71 -4.30
CA VAL A 140 6.90 -10.31 -4.43
C VAL A 140 7.65 -10.09 -5.73
N TRP A 141 7.44 -8.94 -6.33
CA TRP A 141 8.30 -8.47 -7.43
C TRP A 141 9.59 -7.93 -6.83
N LEU A 142 10.70 -8.60 -7.05
CA LEU A 142 12.02 -8.13 -6.66
C LEU A 142 12.55 -7.24 -7.77
N GLU A 143 12.59 -5.94 -7.53
CA GLU A 143 13.06 -4.94 -8.48
C GLU A 143 14.57 -4.97 -8.63
N ASP A 144 15.04 -4.82 -9.86
CA ASP A 144 16.44 -4.57 -10.16
C ASP A 144 16.72 -3.05 -10.10
N SER A 145 18.00 -2.69 -9.99
CA SER A 145 18.40 -1.28 -9.97
C SER A 145 18.21 -0.66 -11.37
N MET A 146 17.53 0.46 -11.42
CA MET A 146 17.30 1.24 -12.64
C MET A 146 17.92 2.64 -12.52
N GLU A 147 18.29 3.21 -13.66
CA GLU A 147 18.74 4.60 -13.72
C GLU A 147 17.58 5.54 -13.29
N PRO A 148 17.88 6.65 -12.60
CA PRO A 148 16.84 7.62 -12.24
C PRO A 148 16.19 8.25 -13.45
N GLU A 149 14.87 8.16 -13.52
CA GLU A 149 14.03 8.80 -14.55
C GLU A 149 12.80 9.42 -13.90
N THR A 150 12.18 10.38 -14.57
CA THR A 150 10.97 11.04 -14.05
C THR A 150 9.85 10.04 -13.80
N VAL A 151 9.69 9.06 -14.70
CA VAL A 151 8.66 8.02 -14.63
C VAL A 151 9.19 6.72 -15.23
N HIS A 152 8.98 5.61 -14.56
CA HIS A 152 9.29 4.27 -15.07
C HIS A 152 7.99 3.56 -15.49
N PRO A 153 7.73 3.38 -16.81
CA PRO A 153 6.56 2.62 -17.25
C PRO A 153 6.69 1.11 -17.01
N LEU A 154 7.92 0.62 -16.87
CA LEU A 154 8.27 -0.76 -16.58
C LEU A 154 9.27 -0.80 -15.44
N SER A 155 9.07 -1.68 -14.49
CA SER A 155 10.05 -2.00 -13.46
C SER A 155 10.76 -3.29 -13.84
N ASP A 156 12.07 -3.22 -14.06
CA ASP A 156 12.89 -4.40 -14.28
C ASP A 156 12.99 -5.22 -12.99
N GLY A 157 12.95 -6.54 -13.12
CA GLY A 157 12.99 -7.41 -11.94
C GLY A 157 12.50 -8.83 -12.22
N ARG A 158 12.10 -9.51 -11.15
CA ARG A 158 11.57 -10.88 -11.21
C ARG A 158 10.64 -11.20 -10.05
N TRP A 159 9.72 -12.12 -10.24
CA TRP A 159 8.94 -12.67 -9.16
C TRP A 159 9.79 -13.56 -8.25
N VAL A 160 9.66 -13.36 -6.95
CA VAL A 160 10.24 -14.19 -5.90
C VAL A 160 9.11 -14.72 -5.04
N ALA A 161 9.18 -16.00 -4.71
CA ALA A 161 8.19 -16.71 -3.92
C ALA A 161 8.78 -17.13 -2.57
N LEU A 162 8.03 -16.87 -1.50
CA LEU A 162 8.40 -17.17 -0.12
C LEU A 162 7.30 -18.02 0.51
N ASP A 163 7.66 -19.12 1.16
CA ASP A 163 6.70 -20.04 1.78
C ASP A 163 5.97 -19.44 2.99
N GLY A 164 6.48 -18.35 3.54
CA GLY A 164 5.91 -17.68 4.69
C GLY A 164 6.55 -16.31 4.95
N TRP A 165 5.95 -15.59 5.89
CA TRP A 165 6.49 -14.32 6.36
C TRP A 165 6.36 -14.20 7.88
N PRO A 166 7.44 -13.82 8.64
CA PRO A 166 8.81 -13.59 8.14
C PRO A 166 9.41 -14.83 7.48
N SER A 167 10.16 -14.64 6.40
CA SER A 167 10.80 -15.73 5.68
C SER A 167 12.16 -16.07 6.30
N LYS A 168 12.46 -17.38 6.39
CA LYS A 168 13.80 -17.88 6.78
C LYS A 168 14.92 -17.46 5.81
N ASP A 169 14.55 -17.13 4.58
CA ASP A 169 15.47 -16.73 3.51
C ASP A 169 15.78 -15.21 3.54
N VAL A 170 15.14 -14.48 4.45
CA VAL A 170 15.34 -13.04 4.65
C VAL A 170 15.99 -12.79 6.00
N ALA A 171 17.19 -12.20 5.99
CA ALA A 171 17.91 -11.82 7.19
C ALA A 171 17.97 -10.32 7.37
N MET A 172 17.62 -9.85 8.57
CA MET A 172 17.77 -8.44 8.93
C MET A 172 19.25 -8.08 9.04
N LYS A 173 19.68 -7.03 8.34
CA LYS A 173 21.02 -6.48 8.43
C LYS A 173 20.95 -5.02 8.91
N THR A 174 21.62 -4.75 10.02
CA THR A 174 21.72 -3.39 10.57
C THR A 174 23.04 -2.77 10.13
N LEU A 175 22.96 -1.56 9.61
CA LEU A 175 24.11 -0.74 9.24
C LEU A 175 24.09 0.54 10.07
N SER A 176 25.28 0.94 10.57
CA SER A 176 25.47 2.22 11.25
C SER A 176 25.70 3.33 10.23
N MET A 177 24.99 4.44 10.41
CA MET A 177 25.18 5.63 9.59
C MET A 177 26.37 6.46 10.10
N THR A 178 27.19 6.87 9.17
CA THR A 178 28.26 7.86 9.36
C THR A 178 28.14 8.93 8.30
N TYR A 179 28.94 9.99 8.40
CA TYR A 179 28.91 10.99 7.35
C TYR A 179 29.32 10.40 6.00
N GLY A 180 28.38 10.42 5.05
CA GLY A 180 28.59 10.01 3.66
C GLY A 180 28.58 8.50 3.39
N HIS A 181 28.46 7.61 4.39
CA HIS A 181 28.40 6.16 4.15
C HIS A 181 27.70 5.35 5.25
N LEU A 182 27.40 4.11 4.91
CA LEU A 182 26.89 3.10 5.83
C LEU A 182 28.00 2.08 6.12
N GLN A 183 28.11 1.63 7.37
CA GLN A 183 29.10 0.64 7.79
C GLN A 183 28.49 -0.46 8.65
N VAL A 184 29.10 -1.64 8.62
CA VAL A 184 28.64 -2.81 9.40
C VAL A 184 28.96 -2.65 10.88
N GLU A 185 30.13 -2.04 11.19
CA GLU A 185 30.56 -1.83 12.56
C GLU A 185 29.69 -0.75 13.23
N ALA A 186 29.43 -0.97 14.52
CA ALA A 186 28.63 -0.01 15.28
C ALA A 186 29.39 1.33 15.40
N ASN A 187 28.77 2.42 14.96
CA ASN A 187 29.31 3.76 15.23
C ASN A 187 28.97 4.15 16.68
N THR A 188 29.97 4.20 17.53
CA THR A 188 29.82 4.59 18.94
C THR A 188 29.88 6.10 19.14
N LYS A 189 30.27 6.85 18.10
CA LYS A 189 30.34 8.31 18.15
C LYS A 189 29.00 8.89 17.72
N LYS A 190 28.47 9.79 18.54
CA LYS A 190 27.30 10.58 18.17
C LYS A 190 27.78 11.73 17.28
N GLU A 191 27.37 11.68 16.02
CA GLU A 191 27.65 12.72 15.02
C GLU A 191 26.36 13.52 14.76
N ILE A 192 26.52 14.82 14.63
CA ILE A 192 25.44 15.71 14.18
C ILE A 192 25.80 16.08 12.75
N VAL A 193 24.88 15.79 11.84
CA VAL A 193 25.00 16.11 10.41
C VAL A 193 23.95 17.14 10.06
N ASP A 194 24.40 18.29 9.58
CA ASP A 194 23.51 19.30 9.02
C ASP A 194 23.20 18.94 7.57
N LEU A 195 21.92 18.68 7.31
CA LEU A 195 21.43 18.40 5.96
C LEU A 195 20.85 19.67 5.35
N CYS A 196 21.46 20.12 4.25
CA CYS A 196 20.97 21.24 3.46
C CYS A 196 20.71 20.74 2.03
N THR A 197 19.45 20.43 1.74
CA THR A 197 19.05 20.03 0.39
C THR A 197 18.71 21.25 -0.45
N LEU A 198 18.96 21.15 -1.74
CA LEU A 198 18.50 22.19 -2.67
C LEU A 198 16.97 22.26 -2.65
N PRO A 199 16.36 23.47 -2.74
CA PRO A 199 14.91 23.63 -2.73
C PRO A 199 14.21 22.94 -3.91
N ASN A 200 14.94 22.62 -4.96
CA ASN A 200 14.45 21.95 -6.15
C ASN A 200 14.72 20.42 -6.18
N HIS A 201 15.19 19.83 -5.08
CA HIS A 201 15.36 18.40 -5.01
C HIS A 201 14.02 17.68 -5.16
N GLY A 202 13.96 16.75 -6.10
CA GLY A 202 12.72 16.04 -6.45
C GLY A 202 11.71 16.87 -7.25
N LEU A 203 12.08 18.06 -7.77
CA LEU A 203 11.15 18.92 -8.53
C LEU A 203 10.64 18.26 -9.80
N LEU A 204 11.45 17.40 -10.43
CA LEU A 204 11.07 16.66 -11.63
C LEU A 204 10.29 15.39 -11.31
N ALA A 205 10.27 14.95 -10.08
CA ALA A 205 9.41 13.88 -9.64
C ALA A 205 7.95 14.35 -9.63
N ASN A 206 7.06 13.53 -10.15
CA ASN A 206 5.63 13.84 -10.16
C ASN A 206 5.00 13.40 -8.82
N GLU A 207 4.30 12.29 -8.79
CA GLU A 207 3.69 11.73 -7.59
C GLU A 207 4.39 10.42 -7.22
N TRP A 208 4.82 10.31 -5.97
CA TRP A 208 5.40 9.06 -5.46
C TRP A 208 4.41 7.89 -5.56
N MET A 209 3.16 8.13 -5.23
CA MET A 209 2.08 7.17 -5.30
C MET A 209 1.02 7.67 -6.28
N GLY A 210 1.07 7.22 -7.52
CA GLY A 210 0.00 7.43 -8.50
C GLY A 210 -1.27 6.76 -8.02
N ALA A 211 -2.38 7.48 -7.96
CA ALA A 211 -3.58 7.02 -7.27
C ALA A 211 -4.79 6.89 -8.19
N GLY A 212 -5.00 5.69 -8.75
CA GLY A 212 -6.27 5.31 -9.35
C GLY A 212 -6.55 5.82 -10.75
N VAL A 213 -5.56 6.40 -11.42
CA VAL A 213 -5.67 6.77 -12.83
C VAL A 213 -5.01 5.69 -13.68
N LEU A 214 -5.73 5.17 -14.66
CA LEU A 214 -5.24 4.15 -15.56
C LEU A 214 -3.99 4.63 -16.30
N GLY A 215 -2.90 3.86 -16.22
CA GLY A 215 -1.62 4.21 -16.85
C GLY A 215 -0.77 5.21 -16.06
N GLU A 216 -1.21 5.66 -14.89
CA GLU A 216 -0.41 6.50 -14.01
C GLU A 216 0.72 5.68 -13.35
N SER A 217 1.95 6.10 -13.58
CA SER A 217 3.15 5.50 -12.99
C SER A 217 3.65 6.37 -11.83
N PRO A 218 4.17 5.76 -10.76
CA PRO A 218 4.77 6.52 -9.67
C PRO A 218 6.02 7.26 -10.14
N ALA A 219 6.31 8.38 -9.50
CA ALA A 219 7.48 9.16 -9.79
C ALA A 219 8.74 8.57 -9.14
N ASP A 220 9.85 8.68 -9.83
CA ASP A 220 11.16 8.42 -9.25
C ASP A 220 11.64 9.64 -8.46
N MET A 221 11.69 9.52 -7.14
CA MET A 221 12.08 10.62 -6.25
C MET A 221 13.57 10.93 -6.24
N ARG A 222 14.36 10.22 -7.04
CA ARG A 222 15.81 10.47 -7.19
C ARG A 222 16.12 11.56 -8.22
N VAL A 223 15.15 12.02 -9.00
CA VAL A 223 15.30 13.07 -10.03
C VAL A 223 14.99 14.47 -9.50
#